data_27300bc6f94c69063c438f5421899d4a
#
_entry.id   27300bc6f94c69063c438f5421899d4a
#
_cell.length_a   1.000
_cell.length_b   1.000
_cell.length_c   1.000
_cell.angle_alpha   90.00
_cell.angle_beta   90.00
_cell.angle_gamma   90.00
#
_symmetry.space_group_name_H-M   'P 1'
#
loop_
_entity.id
_entity.type
_entity.pdbx_description
1 polymer ?
#
loop_
_entity_poly.entity_id
_entity_poly.type
_entity_poly.pdbx_seq_one_letter_code
_entity_poly.pdbx_strand_id
1 'polypeptide(L)'
;FVAPYFTVGQVTRGVFIDDDKVADYKVRLAQGGVDAGAVLGTWGQFRVGPVWTRVDANVDTGAAALPTGKEDTAGLRAALFVDQTDKAWFPRRCFALAGTAYAAMESFGSARDYQRVEALFRGAKSWGPHTLNLSVSGGTDLGSDMPPYEAFMLGGPLRLSAYRVGQFTGREFAFGRLMYYNRILPLPDLLGSGVYAGGSLEVGHIRDRFDGRPSPGTLWSASVFLGADTFAGPGYLGVGGSES
;
A
#
# COMPACT_ATOMS: atom_id res chain seq x y z
N PHE A 1 -16.72 -15.26 -14.21
CA PHE A 1 -15.79 -16.30 -13.76
C PHE A 1 -15.93 -16.57 -12.27
N VAL A 2 -15.42 -17.74 -11.86
CA VAL A 2 -15.26 -18.10 -10.45
C VAL A 2 -13.79 -18.47 -10.24
N ALA A 3 -13.16 -17.94 -9.21
CA ALA A 3 -11.72 -18.10 -8.97
C ALA A 3 -11.47 -18.47 -7.49
N PRO A 4 -11.23 -19.75 -7.18
CA PRO A 4 -10.68 -20.11 -5.87
C PRO A 4 -9.22 -19.66 -5.79
N TYR A 5 -8.80 -19.24 -4.59
CA TYR A 5 -7.41 -18.84 -4.35
C TYR A 5 -6.96 -19.23 -2.95
N PHE A 6 -5.65 -19.38 -2.81
CA PHE A 6 -4.99 -19.56 -1.53
C PHE A 6 -3.67 -18.79 -1.54
N THR A 7 -3.37 -18.09 -0.44
CA THR A 7 -2.16 -17.29 -0.29
C THR A 7 -1.58 -17.49 1.10
N VAL A 8 -0.28 -17.63 1.19
CA VAL A 8 0.48 -17.56 2.44
C VAL A 8 1.48 -16.43 2.34
N GLY A 9 1.63 -15.67 3.41
CA GLY A 9 2.54 -14.54 3.44
C GLY A 9 3.06 -14.25 4.84
N GLN A 10 4.14 -13.49 4.89
CA GLN A 10 4.68 -12.95 6.12
C GLN A 10 5.07 -11.50 5.88
N VAL A 11 4.67 -10.64 6.79
CA VAL A 11 5.04 -9.22 6.79
C VAL A 11 5.65 -8.88 8.14
N THR A 12 6.81 -8.22 8.14
CA THR A 12 7.39 -7.64 9.34
C THR A 12 7.16 -6.13 9.32
N ARG A 13 6.58 -5.60 10.37
CA ARG A 13 6.25 -4.18 10.52
C ARG A 13 7.06 -3.60 11.66
N GLY A 14 7.75 -2.46 11.43
CA GLY A 14 8.36 -1.70 12.51
C GLY A 14 7.27 -1.08 13.40
N VAL A 15 7.46 -1.16 14.69
CA VAL A 15 6.65 -0.44 15.69
C VAL A 15 7.45 0.76 16.16
N PHE A 16 6.86 1.94 16.06
CA PHE A 16 7.52 3.20 16.37
C PHE A 16 6.83 3.87 17.57
N ILE A 17 7.64 4.38 18.51
CA ILE A 17 7.23 5.23 19.63
C ILE A 17 8.21 6.41 19.65
N ASP A 18 7.72 7.66 19.70
CA ASP A 18 8.53 8.88 19.64
C ASP A 18 9.54 8.92 18.48
N ASP A 19 9.08 8.45 17.29
CA ASP A 19 9.88 8.32 16.07
C ASP A 19 11.02 7.28 16.15
N ASP A 20 11.20 6.63 17.28
CA ASP A 20 12.14 5.53 17.44
C ASP A 20 11.46 4.17 17.19
N LYS A 21 12.16 3.33 16.44
CA LYS A 21 11.73 1.96 16.23
C LYS A 21 11.99 1.14 17.49
N VAL A 22 10.91 0.74 18.18
CA VAL A 22 10.99 0.03 19.47
C VAL A 22 10.82 -1.48 19.33
N ALA A 23 10.21 -1.96 18.26
CA ALA A 23 9.99 -3.38 18.05
C ALA A 23 9.78 -3.71 16.56
N ASP A 24 9.93 -4.98 16.23
CA ASP A 24 9.46 -5.59 15.01
C ASP A 24 8.25 -6.49 15.30
N TYR A 25 7.17 -6.23 14.60
CA TYR A 25 5.94 -7.00 14.68
C TYR A 25 5.77 -7.86 13.44
N LYS A 26 5.88 -9.16 13.62
CA LYS A 26 5.78 -10.16 12.56
C LYS A 26 4.37 -10.68 12.46
N VAL A 27 3.76 -10.53 11.30
CA VAL A 27 2.44 -11.03 10.98
C VAL A 27 2.58 -12.09 9.89
N ARG A 28 2.21 -13.32 10.20
CA ARG A 28 2.05 -14.40 9.23
C ARG A 28 0.58 -14.56 8.93
N LEU A 29 0.25 -14.76 7.67
CA LEU A 29 -1.12 -14.98 7.24
C LEU A 29 -1.21 -16.15 6.28
N ALA A 30 -2.30 -16.91 6.44
CA ALA A 30 -2.75 -17.90 5.47
C ALA A 30 -4.19 -17.54 5.11
N GLN A 31 -4.43 -17.22 3.84
CA GLN A 31 -5.72 -16.74 3.35
C GLN A 31 -6.23 -17.65 2.25
N GLY A 32 -7.49 -18.02 2.31
CA GLY A 32 -8.20 -18.75 1.27
C GLY A 32 -9.57 -18.16 0.99
N GLY A 33 -10.04 -18.28 -0.23
CA GLY A 33 -11.33 -17.75 -0.60
C GLY A 33 -11.78 -18.21 -1.99
N VAL A 34 -13.00 -17.81 -2.34
CA VAL A 34 -13.57 -18.04 -3.67
C VAL A 34 -14.21 -16.74 -4.12
N ASP A 35 -13.70 -16.18 -5.20
CA ASP A 35 -14.26 -14.97 -5.79
C ASP A 35 -15.16 -15.32 -6.98
N ALA A 36 -16.36 -14.78 -7.01
CA ALA A 36 -17.16 -14.62 -8.23
C ALA A 36 -16.82 -13.25 -8.83
N GLY A 37 -16.64 -13.17 -10.14
CA GLY A 37 -16.23 -11.92 -10.74
C GLY A 37 -16.66 -11.74 -12.17
N ALA A 38 -16.62 -10.49 -12.62
CA ALA A 38 -16.85 -10.07 -13.97
C ALA A 38 -15.63 -9.36 -14.55
N VAL A 39 -15.27 -9.70 -15.78
CA VAL A 39 -14.24 -8.98 -16.55
C VAL A 39 -14.91 -7.79 -17.23
N LEU A 40 -14.35 -6.61 -17.04
CA LEU A 40 -14.83 -5.35 -17.61
C LEU A 40 -14.13 -5.07 -18.95
N GLY A 41 -14.36 -5.94 -19.93
CA GLY A 41 -13.66 -5.89 -21.21
C GLY A 41 -12.14 -6.01 -21.04
N THR A 42 -11.39 -5.08 -21.66
CA THR A 42 -9.93 -4.99 -21.52
C THR A 42 -9.49 -4.03 -20.40
N TRP A 43 -10.43 -3.49 -19.63
CA TRP A 43 -10.16 -2.41 -18.69
C TRP A 43 -9.78 -2.92 -17.31
N GLY A 44 -10.41 -4.02 -16.86
CA GLY A 44 -10.23 -4.49 -15.51
C GLY A 44 -11.21 -5.58 -15.12
N GLN A 45 -11.40 -5.72 -13.82
CA GLN A 45 -12.27 -6.74 -13.26
C GLN A 45 -12.89 -6.30 -11.94
N PHE A 46 -14.08 -6.79 -11.68
CA PHE A 46 -14.73 -6.73 -10.38
C PHE A 46 -14.81 -8.14 -9.80
N ARG A 47 -14.56 -8.28 -8.50
CA ARG A 47 -14.61 -9.55 -7.77
C ARG A 47 -15.37 -9.37 -6.46
N VAL A 48 -16.11 -10.38 -6.07
CA VAL A 48 -16.74 -10.48 -4.75
C VAL A 48 -16.77 -11.93 -4.29
N GLY A 49 -16.49 -12.18 -3.02
CA GLY A 49 -16.54 -13.53 -2.50
C GLY A 49 -16.20 -13.64 -1.03
N PRO A 50 -16.50 -14.82 -0.44
CA PRO A 50 -16.10 -15.15 0.91
C PRO A 50 -14.58 -15.36 0.97
N VAL A 51 -14.00 -14.91 2.07
CA VAL A 51 -12.60 -15.07 2.40
C VAL A 51 -12.44 -15.48 3.85
N TRP A 52 -11.51 -16.37 4.09
CA TRP A 52 -11.06 -16.78 5.41
C TRP A 52 -9.56 -16.56 5.52
N THR A 53 -9.11 -16.00 6.64
CA THR A 53 -7.71 -15.71 6.90
C THR A 53 -7.35 -16.15 8.31
N ARG A 54 -6.29 -16.93 8.43
CA ARG A 54 -5.61 -17.18 9.71
C ARG A 54 -4.42 -16.25 9.83
N VAL A 55 -4.43 -15.46 10.89
CA VAL A 55 -3.36 -14.53 11.25
C VAL A 55 -2.61 -15.09 12.45
N ASP A 56 -1.29 -15.10 12.41
CA ASP A 56 -0.38 -15.39 13.52
C ASP A 56 0.53 -14.18 13.70
N ALA A 57 0.26 -13.41 14.75
CA ALA A 57 0.91 -12.13 14.99
C ALA A 57 1.76 -12.19 16.25
N ASN A 58 3.04 -11.83 16.15
CA ASN A 58 4.00 -11.92 17.24
C ASN A 58 4.98 -10.74 17.22
N VAL A 59 5.44 -10.33 18.40
CA VAL A 59 6.59 -9.44 18.51
C VAL A 59 7.85 -10.27 18.23
N ASP A 60 8.61 -9.92 17.19
CA ASP A 60 9.82 -10.64 16.77
C ASP A 60 11.05 -10.14 17.55
N THR A 61 11.17 -8.82 17.70
CA THR A 61 12.25 -8.16 18.47
C THR A 61 11.72 -6.93 19.17
N GLY A 62 12.33 -6.58 20.32
CA GLY A 62 11.97 -5.40 21.10
C GLY A 62 10.82 -5.63 22.07
N ALA A 63 10.35 -4.56 22.69
CA ALA A 63 9.26 -4.56 23.66
C ALA A 63 8.13 -3.64 23.16
N ALA A 64 7.07 -4.22 22.65
CA ALA A 64 5.87 -3.48 22.30
C ALA A 64 4.62 -4.19 22.84
N ALA A 65 3.71 -3.43 23.42
CA ALA A 65 2.42 -3.91 23.91
C ALA A 65 1.42 -4.03 22.75
N LEU A 66 1.72 -4.92 21.79
CA LEU A 66 0.80 -5.22 20.70
C LEU A 66 0.11 -6.57 20.94
N PRO A 67 -1.13 -6.74 20.48
CA PRO A 67 -1.81 -8.03 20.54
C PRO A 67 -0.99 -9.11 19.82
N THR A 68 -0.69 -10.18 20.53
CA THR A 68 0.02 -11.35 19.99
C THR A 68 -0.89 -12.57 20.04
N GLY A 69 -0.69 -13.49 19.11
CA GLY A 69 -1.42 -14.74 19.07
C GLY A 69 -1.96 -15.08 17.69
N LYS A 70 -2.80 -16.11 17.67
CA LYS A 70 -3.47 -16.58 16.46
C LYS A 70 -4.90 -16.13 16.48
N GLU A 71 -5.34 -15.57 15.38
CA GLU A 71 -6.71 -15.10 15.20
C GLU A 71 -7.21 -15.52 13.80
N ASP A 72 -8.44 -16.02 13.76
CA ASP A 72 -9.10 -16.32 12.50
C ASP A 72 -10.05 -15.18 12.16
N THR A 73 -9.99 -14.72 10.90
CA THR A 73 -10.93 -13.75 10.36
C THR A 73 -11.62 -14.34 9.14
N ALA A 74 -12.94 -14.16 9.06
CA ALA A 74 -13.72 -14.63 7.93
C ALA A 74 -14.80 -13.62 7.60
N GLY A 75 -15.13 -13.49 6.32
CA GLY A 75 -16.12 -12.52 5.89
C GLY A 75 -16.25 -12.41 4.38
N LEU A 76 -16.72 -11.28 3.92
CA LEU A 76 -16.88 -10.96 2.50
C LEU A 76 -15.87 -9.92 2.06
N ARG A 77 -15.30 -10.15 0.88
CA ARG A 77 -14.43 -9.19 0.20
C ARG A 77 -15.03 -8.81 -1.14
N ALA A 78 -15.04 -7.51 -1.44
CA ALA A 78 -15.27 -6.98 -2.78
C ALA A 78 -14.01 -6.26 -3.27
N ALA A 79 -13.68 -6.40 -4.55
CA ALA A 79 -12.52 -5.76 -5.13
C ALA A 79 -12.80 -5.31 -6.57
N LEU A 80 -12.37 -4.11 -6.90
CA LEU A 80 -12.38 -3.53 -8.24
C LEU A 80 -10.93 -3.24 -8.65
N PHE A 81 -10.54 -3.71 -9.83
CA PHE A 81 -9.23 -3.43 -10.42
C PHE A 81 -9.41 -2.97 -11.85
N VAL A 82 -8.94 -1.78 -12.15
CA VAL A 82 -8.80 -1.23 -13.49
C VAL A 82 -7.33 -0.90 -13.68
N ASP A 83 -6.71 -1.42 -14.72
CA ASP A 83 -5.30 -1.15 -15.00
C ASP A 83 -5.07 -1.03 -16.51
N GLN A 84 -4.76 0.19 -16.93
CA GLN A 84 -4.39 0.58 -18.29
C GLN A 84 -2.99 1.19 -18.27
N THR A 85 -2.07 0.54 -17.54
CA THR A 85 -0.69 0.97 -17.39
C THR A 85 0.17 0.35 -18.49
N ASP A 86 0.90 1.18 -19.22
CA ASP A 86 1.79 0.73 -20.32
C ASP A 86 3.05 0.00 -19.83
N LYS A 87 3.54 0.34 -18.64
CA LYS A 87 4.73 -0.25 -18.02
C LYS A 87 4.60 -0.32 -16.50
N ALA A 88 5.07 -1.40 -15.90
CA ALA A 88 5.03 -1.58 -14.45
C ALA A 88 5.87 -0.52 -13.71
N TRP A 89 7.02 -0.16 -14.29
CA TRP A 89 7.98 0.81 -13.74
C TRP A 89 8.12 1.99 -14.69
N PHE A 90 8.19 3.20 -14.15
CA PHE A 90 8.27 4.44 -14.92
C PHE A 90 7.22 4.53 -16.06
N PRO A 91 5.92 4.35 -15.75
CA PRO A 91 4.88 4.35 -16.77
C PRO A 91 4.83 5.69 -17.51
N ARG A 92 4.70 5.64 -18.81
CA ARG A 92 4.53 6.83 -19.66
C ARG A 92 3.07 7.19 -19.89
N ARG A 93 2.21 6.18 -19.80
CA ARG A 93 0.75 6.31 -19.77
C ARG A 93 0.24 5.37 -18.70
N CYS A 94 -0.54 5.89 -17.80
CA CYS A 94 -1.16 5.09 -16.74
C CYS A 94 -2.54 5.66 -16.45
N PHE A 95 -3.49 4.78 -16.38
CA PHE A 95 -4.76 4.97 -15.69
C PHE A 95 -5.02 3.69 -14.92
N ALA A 96 -4.91 3.75 -13.61
CA ALA A 96 -5.19 2.60 -12.77
C ALA A 96 -6.07 3.03 -11.58
N LEU A 97 -7.06 2.20 -11.29
CA LEU A 97 -7.93 2.32 -10.13
C LEU A 97 -8.01 0.97 -9.44
N ALA A 98 -7.72 0.94 -8.16
CA ALA A 98 -7.94 -0.23 -7.32
C ALA A 98 -8.81 0.16 -6.12
N GLY A 99 -9.78 -0.67 -5.79
CA GLY A 99 -10.61 -0.52 -4.62
C GLY A 99 -10.84 -1.87 -3.99
N THR A 100 -10.75 -1.96 -2.66
CA THR A 100 -11.07 -3.16 -1.90
C THR A 100 -11.94 -2.79 -0.72
N ALA A 101 -12.97 -3.60 -0.47
CA ALA A 101 -13.80 -3.53 0.72
C ALA A 101 -13.84 -4.92 1.33
N TYR A 102 -13.61 -5.01 2.63
CA TYR A 102 -13.67 -6.23 3.41
C TYR A 102 -14.54 -6.01 4.64
N ALA A 103 -15.41 -6.97 4.91
CA ALA A 103 -16.22 -7.03 6.11
C ALA A 103 -16.00 -8.39 6.77
N ALA A 104 -15.28 -8.40 7.89
CA ALA A 104 -15.15 -9.55 8.75
C ALA A 104 -16.44 -9.70 9.57
N MET A 105 -16.93 -10.93 9.71
CA MET A 105 -18.18 -11.22 10.39
C MET A 105 -18.05 -12.45 11.31
N GLU A 106 -18.41 -12.29 12.58
CA GLU A 106 -18.44 -13.40 13.55
C GLU A 106 -19.36 -14.53 13.06
N SER A 107 -20.44 -14.21 12.37
CA SER A 107 -21.35 -15.19 11.74
C SER A 107 -20.68 -16.06 10.67
N PHE A 108 -19.55 -15.65 10.12
CA PHE A 108 -18.73 -16.41 9.18
C PHE A 108 -17.55 -17.13 9.86
N GLY A 109 -17.40 -16.97 11.18
CA GLY A 109 -16.32 -17.56 11.97
C GLY A 109 -15.13 -16.62 12.21
N SER A 110 -15.31 -15.31 12.01
CA SER A 110 -14.34 -14.30 12.42
C SER A 110 -14.31 -14.17 13.95
N ALA A 111 -13.14 -13.88 14.52
CA ALA A 111 -12.98 -13.61 15.94
C ALA A 111 -13.64 -12.29 16.38
N ARG A 112 -13.88 -11.38 15.43
CA ARG A 112 -14.53 -10.07 15.64
C ARG A 112 -15.15 -9.54 14.37
N ASP A 113 -16.12 -8.64 14.51
CA ASP A 113 -16.67 -7.88 13.39
C ASP A 113 -15.82 -6.64 13.16
N TYR A 114 -15.36 -6.43 11.91
CA TYR A 114 -14.75 -5.18 11.49
C TYR A 114 -14.86 -4.98 9.99
N GLN A 115 -14.64 -3.76 9.56
CA GLN A 115 -14.66 -3.38 8.15
C GLN A 115 -13.34 -2.74 7.77
N ARG A 116 -12.97 -2.86 6.49
CA ARG A 116 -11.79 -2.21 5.93
C ARG A 116 -12.04 -1.86 4.48
N VAL A 117 -11.92 -0.59 4.16
CA VAL A 117 -12.07 -0.09 2.79
C VAL A 117 -10.79 0.65 2.41
N GLU A 118 -10.30 0.39 1.21
CA GLU A 118 -9.12 1.06 0.66
C GLU A 118 -9.33 1.33 -0.82
N ALA A 119 -8.87 2.49 -1.28
CA ALA A 119 -8.87 2.85 -2.69
C ALA A 119 -7.53 3.47 -3.10
N LEU A 120 -7.13 3.21 -4.35
CA LEU A 120 -5.94 3.74 -4.98
C LEU A 120 -6.28 4.19 -6.40
N PHE A 121 -5.88 5.40 -6.74
CA PHE A 121 -5.85 5.91 -8.10
C PHE A 121 -4.40 6.19 -8.52
N ARG A 122 -4.04 5.86 -9.76
CA ARG A 122 -2.78 6.26 -10.40
C ARG A 122 -3.04 6.76 -11.79
N GLY A 123 -2.41 7.88 -12.13
CA GLY A 123 -2.44 8.44 -13.47
C GLY A 123 -1.04 8.89 -13.89
N ALA A 124 -0.66 8.67 -15.16
CA ALA A 124 0.59 9.17 -15.71
C ALA A 124 0.40 9.63 -17.15
N LYS A 125 1.11 10.70 -17.51
CA LYS A 125 1.14 11.22 -18.87
C LYS A 125 2.53 11.71 -19.22
N SER A 126 3.01 11.34 -20.39
CA SER A 126 4.32 11.78 -20.91
C SER A 126 4.17 12.69 -22.11
N TRP A 127 5.14 13.59 -22.23
CA TRP A 127 5.39 14.42 -23.41
C TRP A 127 6.90 14.45 -23.68
N GLY A 128 7.31 13.88 -24.80
CA GLY A 128 8.73 13.65 -25.08
C GLY A 128 9.39 12.78 -23.99
N PRO A 129 10.52 13.19 -23.41
CA PRO A 129 11.20 12.47 -22.34
C PRO A 129 10.57 12.70 -20.94
N HIS A 130 9.69 13.67 -20.81
CA HIS A 130 9.09 14.11 -19.55
C HIS A 130 7.86 13.30 -19.20
N THR A 131 7.66 13.01 -17.92
CA THR A 131 6.45 12.34 -17.40
C THR A 131 6.02 12.96 -16.09
N LEU A 132 4.72 13.21 -15.98
CA LEU A 132 4.05 13.54 -14.72
C LEU A 132 3.22 12.33 -14.27
N ASN A 133 3.38 11.94 -13.02
CA ASN A 133 2.68 10.82 -12.40
C ASN A 133 1.97 11.30 -11.13
N LEU A 134 0.68 11.03 -11.02
CA LEU A 134 -0.14 11.28 -9.85
C LEU A 134 -0.54 9.95 -9.22
N SER A 135 -0.44 9.85 -7.91
CA SER A 135 -1.00 8.74 -7.13
C SER A 135 -1.79 9.30 -5.96
N VAL A 136 -3.00 8.81 -5.76
CA VAL A 136 -3.85 9.15 -4.62
C VAL A 136 -4.38 7.86 -4.04
N SER A 137 -4.29 7.71 -2.72
CA SER A 137 -4.86 6.56 -2.02
C SER A 137 -5.45 6.96 -0.67
N GLY A 138 -6.40 6.19 -0.21
CA GLY A 138 -7.01 6.37 1.10
C GLY A 138 -7.67 5.11 1.58
N GLY A 139 -7.87 5.01 2.87
CA GLY A 139 -8.56 3.89 3.49
C GLY A 139 -9.10 4.22 4.86
N THR A 140 -10.10 3.47 5.29
CA THR A 140 -10.81 3.63 6.55
C THR A 140 -11.35 2.29 7.03
N ASP A 141 -11.51 2.15 8.32
CA ASP A 141 -12.23 1.04 8.95
C ASP A 141 -13.73 1.32 9.15
N LEU A 142 -14.22 2.45 8.63
CA LEU A 142 -15.62 2.90 8.77
C LEU A 142 -16.07 3.01 10.23
N GLY A 143 -15.15 3.30 11.15
CA GLY A 143 -15.43 3.40 12.59
C GLY A 143 -15.62 2.06 13.30
N SER A 144 -15.18 0.97 12.67
CA SER A 144 -15.20 -0.37 13.28
C SER A 144 -13.93 -0.62 14.14
N ASP A 145 -13.91 -1.72 14.89
CA ASP A 145 -12.74 -2.09 15.71
C ASP A 145 -11.73 -2.94 14.94
N MET A 146 -11.15 -2.34 13.90
CA MET A 146 -10.14 -3.00 13.07
C MET A 146 -8.88 -3.35 13.89
N PRO A 147 -8.39 -4.60 13.81
CA PRO A 147 -7.21 -5.02 14.58
C PRO A 147 -5.92 -4.38 14.06
N PRO A 148 -4.88 -4.24 14.92
CA PRO A 148 -3.61 -3.58 14.57
C PRO A 148 -2.86 -4.25 13.41
N TYR A 149 -3.03 -5.54 13.19
CA TYR A 149 -2.39 -6.24 12.06
C TYR A 149 -3.02 -5.90 10.71
N GLU A 150 -4.19 -5.25 10.68
CA GLU A 150 -4.83 -4.69 9.48
C GLU A 150 -4.56 -3.19 9.30
N ALA A 151 -3.83 -2.56 10.22
CA ALA A 151 -3.55 -1.12 10.21
C ALA A 151 -3.03 -0.63 8.87
N PHE A 152 -3.49 0.54 8.47
CA PHE A 152 -2.88 1.29 7.39
C PHE A 152 -1.56 1.89 7.84
N MET A 153 -0.60 2.00 6.91
CA MET A 153 0.73 2.50 7.20
C MET A 153 1.12 3.59 6.20
N LEU A 154 1.76 4.64 6.70
CA LEU A 154 2.42 5.67 5.92
C LEU A 154 3.89 5.81 6.35
N GLY A 155 4.73 6.25 5.43
CA GLY A 155 6.16 6.41 5.58
C GLY A 155 6.96 5.48 4.67
N GLY A 156 8.11 5.95 4.23
CA GLY A 156 9.03 5.24 3.36
C GLY A 156 9.16 5.83 1.95
N PRO A 157 10.06 5.28 1.14
CA PRO A 157 10.35 5.79 -0.19
C PRO A 157 9.10 5.92 -1.06
N LEU A 158 8.92 7.11 -1.65
CA LEU A 158 7.76 7.45 -2.51
C LEU A 158 6.39 7.31 -1.82
N ARG A 159 6.38 7.22 -0.49
CA ARG A 159 5.19 7.17 0.36
C ARG A 159 5.42 7.94 1.67
N LEU A 160 5.74 9.21 1.59
CA LEU A 160 6.33 10.09 2.58
C LEU A 160 7.83 9.78 2.77
N SER A 161 8.61 10.15 1.77
CA SER A 161 10.03 9.78 1.61
C SER A 161 10.97 10.31 2.69
N ALA A 162 10.54 11.30 3.48
CA ALA A 162 11.28 11.84 4.62
C ALA A 162 11.19 10.96 5.88
N TYR A 163 10.26 10.01 5.90
CA TYR A 163 9.93 9.22 7.08
C TYR A 163 10.31 7.75 6.89
N ARG A 164 10.52 7.03 7.99
CA ARG A 164 10.85 5.60 7.96
C ARG A 164 9.68 4.77 7.45
N VAL A 165 9.96 3.63 6.85
CA VAL A 165 8.94 2.72 6.34
C VAL A 165 7.96 2.32 7.44
N GLY A 166 6.66 2.65 7.24
CA GLY A 166 5.60 2.33 8.19
C GLY A 166 5.67 3.08 9.51
N GLN A 167 6.35 4.22 9.57
CA GLN A 167 6.49 5.02 10.79
C GLN A 167 5.14 5.45 11.39
N PHE A 168 4.16 5.69 10.55
CA PHE A 168 2.82 6.06 10.97
C PHE A 168 1.85 4.93 10.69
N THR A 169 1.09 4.51 11.72
CA THR A 169 0.08 3.47 11.63
C THR A 169 -1.24 3.96 12.22
N GLY A 170 -2.34 3.66 11.56
CA GLY A 170 -3.67 4.07 12.03
C GLY A 170 -4.81 3.35 11.32
N ARG A 171 -6.04 3.68 11.71
CA ARG A 171 -7.29 3.10 11.19
C ARG A 171 -7.80 3.82 9.95
N GLU A 172 -7.34 5.08 9.73
CA GLU A 172 -7.68 5.87 8.56
C GLU A 172 -6.43 6.52 7.99
N PHE A 173 -6.34 6.58 6.67
CA PHE A 173 -5.29 7.33 6.01
C PHE A 173 -5.76 7.97 4.72
N ALA A 174 -5.10 9.06 4.35
CA ALA A 174 -5.15 9.65 3.02
C ALA A 174 -3.71 9.95 2.58
N PHE A 175 -3.41 9.72 1.32
CA PHE A 175 -2.08 9.93 0.75
C PHE A 175 -2.20 10.43 -0.68
N GLY A 176 -1.39 11.43 -1.03
CA GLY A 176 -1.24 11.96 -2.37
C GLY A 176 0.24 12.11 -2.73
N ARG A 177 0.60 11.77 -3.95
CA ARG A 177 1.95 11.97 -4.49
C ARG A 177 1.86 12.52 -5.91
N LEU A 178 2.57 13.60 -6.17
CA LEU A 178 2.86 14.11 -7.50
C LEU A 178 4.34 13.86 -7.78
N MET A 179 4.65 13.07 -8.80
CA MET A 179 6.01 12.74 -9.20
C MET A 179 6.25 13.21 -10.64
N TYR A 180 7.35 13.90 -10.84
CA TYR A 180 7.87 14.25 -12.15
C TYR A 180 9.18 13.50 -12.39
N TYR A 181 9.35 12.96 -13.60
CA TYR A 181 10.62 12.38 -14.02
C TYR A 181 10.88 12.60 -15.50
N ASN A 182 12.16 12.72 -15.80
CA ASN A 182 12.69 12.85 -17.15
C ASN A 182 13.52 11.61 -17.48
N ARG A 183 13.29 11.02 -18.66
CA ARG A 183 14.13 9.95 -19.18
C ARG A 183 15.42 10.57 -19.77
N ILE A 184 16.48 10.59 -18.95
CA ILE A 184 17.77 11.21 -19.31
C ILE A 184 18.62 10.34 -20.24
N LEU A 185 18.42 9.01 -20.20
CA LEU A 185 19.11 8.06 -21.08
C LEU A 185 18.16 6.95 -21.52
N PRO A 186 17.81 6.86 -22.81
CA PRO A 186 17.13 5.70 -23.34
C PRO A 186 18.09 4.50 -23.39
N LEU A 187 17.60 3.31 -22.99
CA LEU A 187 18.36 2.07 -23.15
C LEU A 187 17.85 1.30 -24.37
N PRO A 188 18.67 0.45 -25.01
CA PRO A 188 18.20 -0.54 -25.96
C PRO A 188 17.14 -1.46 -25.31
N ASP A 189 16.13 -1.88 -26.06
CA ASP A 189 15.00 -2.66 -25.56
C ASP A 189 15.42 -3.94 -24.79
N LEU A 190 16.55 -4.53 -25.17
CA LEU A 190 17.13 -5.70 -24.48
C LEU A 190 17.63 -5.37 -23.06
N LEU A 191 18.05 -4.13 -22.82
CA LEU A 191 18.64 -3.69 -21.54
C LEU A 191 17.63 -2.99 -20.62
N GLY A 192 16.46 -2.63 -21.14
CA GLY A 192 15.42 -1.95 -20.38
C GLY A 192 14.85 -0.72 -21.06
N SER A 193 14.08 0.08 -20.34
CA SER A 193 13.46 1.26 -20.94
C SER A 193 14.23 2.56 -20.76
N GLY A 194 15.16 2.64 -19.80
CA GLY A 194 15.97 3.85 -19.66
C GLY A 194 16.43 4.17 -18.24
N VAL A 195 17.18 5.26 -18.16
CA VAL A 195 17.56 5.89 -16.90
C VAL A 195 16.79 7.20 -16.76
N TYR A 196 16.31 7.46 -15.56
CA TYR A 196 15.41 8.55 -15.23
C TYR A 196 15.97 9.39 -14.09
N ALA A 197 15.79 10.70 -14.15
CA ALA A 197 15.99 11.61 -13.05
C ALA A 197 14.65 12.29 -12.72
N GLY A 198 14.34 12.43 -11.44
CA GLY A 198 13.06 13.00 -11.06
C GLY A 198 12.97 13.40 -9.60
N GLY A 199 11.78 13.84 -9.24
CA GLY A 199 11.44 14.17 -7.87
C GLY A 199 9.96 13.95 -7.59
N SER A 200 9.59 13.93 -6.32
CA SER A 200 8.21 13.85 -5.87
C SER A 200 7.89 14.87 -4.80
N LEU A 201 6.62 15.27 -4.77
CA LEU A 201 5.96 15.94 -3.66
C LEU A 201 4.91 15.00 -3.11
N GLU A 202 4.89 14.82 -1.81
CA GLU A 202 4.08 13.84 -1.14
C GLU A 202 3.35 14.47 0.04
N VAL A 203 2.08 14.14 0.20
CA VAL A 203 1.25 14.57 1.32
C VAL A 203 0.54 13.37 1.90
N GLY A 204 0.48 13.29 3.21
CA GLY A 204 -0.17 12.21 3.92
C GLY A 204 -0.89 12.68 5.18
N HIS A 205 -1.93 11.96 5.54
CA HIS A 205 -2.65 12.14 6.79
C HIS A 205 -3.02 10.78 7.34
N ILE A 206 -2.87 10.60 8.66
CA ILE A 206 -3.25 9.36 9.34
C ILE A 206 -4.03 9.70 10.61
N ARG A 207 -5.08 8.93 10.88
CA ARG A 207 -5.97 9.09 12.03
C ARG A 207 -6.09 7.82 12.83
N ASP A 208 -6.59 7.97 14.05
CA ASP A 208 -6.89 6.88 14.98
C ASP A 208 -5.72 5.90 15.10
N ARG A 209 -4.61 6.48 15.56
CA ARG A 209 -3.34 5.77 15.70
C ARG A 209 -3.41 4.69 16.75
N PHE A 210 -2.84 3.52 16.47
CA PHE A 210 -2.81 2.40 17.42
C PHE A 210 -1.87 2.62 18.61
N ASP A 211 -0.98 3.62 18.55
CA ASP A 211 -0.13 4.04 19.67
C ASP A 211 -0.85 5.00 20.66
N GLY A 212 -2.12 5.29 20.42
CA GLY A 212 -2.95 6.17 21.26
C GLY A 212 -2.61 7.66 21.16
N ARG A 213 -1.73 8.05 20.26
CA ARG A 213 -1.32 9.43 20.07
C ARG A 213 -2.29 10.20 19.19
N PRO A 214 -2.34 11.53 19.34
CA PRO A 214 -3.09 12.35 18.41
C PRO A 214 -2.51 12.21 16.99
N SER A 215 -3.34 12.46 16.00
CA SER A 215 -2.90 12.55 14.60
C SER A 215 -1.78 13.60 14.47
N PRO A 216 -0.69 13.29 13.74
CA PRO A 216 0.39 14.24 13.54
C PRO A 216 0.00 15.43 12.63
N GLY A 217 -1.29 15.53 12.25
CA GLY A 217 -1.75 16.50 11.28
C GLY A 217 -1.42 16.08 9.84
N THR A 218 -1.26 17.06 8.96
CA THR A 218 -0.87 16.81 7.57
C THR A 218 0.64 16.74 7.47
N LEU A 219 1.11 15.59 7.00
CA LEU A 219 2.54 15.30 6.78
C LEU A 219 2.91 15.64 5.34
N TRP A 220 4.03 16.30 5.16
CA TRP A 220 4.58 16.63 3.85
C TRP A 220 5.96 16.03 3.69
N SER A 221 6.30 15.61 2.49
CA SER A 221 7.67 15.28 2.13
C SER A 221 7.94 15.56 0.66
N ALA A 222 9.21 15.76 0.36
CA ALA A 222 9.70 15.87 -1.01
C ALA A 222 10.88 14.91 -1.21
N SER A 223 11.08 14.43 -2.41
CA SER A 223 12.25 13.63 -2.74
C SER A 223 12.81 13.97 -4.11
N VAL A 224 14.11 13.70 -4.30
CA VAL A 224 14.76 13.65 -5.60
C VAL A 224 15.41 12.29 -5.78
N PHE A 225 15.38 11.77 -6.99
CA PHE A 225 15.89 10.43 -7.27
C PHE A 225 16.50 10.28 -8.66
N LEU A 226 17.39 9.30 -8.76
CA LEU A 226 17.76 8.65 -10.01
C LEU A 226 17.12 7.27 -10.04
N GLY A 227 16.56 6.89 -11.17
CA GLY A 227 15.95 5.61 -11.37
C GLY A 227 16.42 4.94 -12.65
N ALA A 228 16.41 3.62 -12.66
CA ALA A 228 16.69 2.85 -13.86
C ALA A 228 15.64 1.75 -13.98
N ASP A 229 15.14 1.57 -15.20
CA ASP A 229 14.30 0.42 -15.56
C ASP A 229 15.12 -0.46 -16.48
N THR A 230 15.59 -1.58 -15.93
CA THR A 230 16.51 -2.51 -16.59
C THR A 230 15.92 -3.91 -16.67
N PHE A 231 16.51 -4.80 -17.51
CA PHE A 231 16.12 -6.20 -17.59
C PHE A 231 16.26 -6.95 -16.24
N ALA A 232 17.14 -6.48 -15.35
CA ALA A 232 17.32 -7.04 -14.01
C ALA A 232 16.28 -6.50 -13.00
N GLY A 233 15.41 -5.59 -13.42
CA GLY A 233 14.40 -4.93 -12.62
C GLY A 233 14.66 -3.43 -12.42
N PRO A 234 13.76 -2.75 -11.69
CA PRO A 234 13.87 -1.34 -11.41
C PRO A 234 14.89 -1.07 -10.29
N GLY A 235 15.65 -0.01 -10.44
CA GLY A 235 16.52 0.54 -9.41
C GLY A 235 16.16 1.99 -9.08
N TYR A 236 16.22 2.36 -7.80
CA TYR A 236 16.03 3.73 -7.34
C TYR A 236 17.13 4.11 -6.36
N LEU A 237 17.72 5.26 -6.55
CA LEU A 237 18.60 5.91 -5.62
C LEU A 237 18.09 7.34 -5.39
N GLY A 238 17.76 7.68 -4.16
CA GLY A 238 17.16 8.97 -3.88
C GLY A 238 17.32 9.40 -2.42
N VAL A 239 17.02 10.67 -2.20
CA VAL A 239 16.97 11.29 -0.88
C VAL A 239 15.64 12.01 -0.73
N GLY A 240 15.06 11.93 0.48
CA GLY A 240 13.83 12.63 0.84
C GLY A 240 14.03 13.50 2.08
N GLY A 241 13.23 14.57 2.16
CA GLY A 241 13.19 15.49 3.30
C GLY A 241 11.78 16.01 3.54
N SER A 242 11.53 16.49 4.75
CA SER A 242 10.31 17.20 5.16
C SER A 242 10.69 18.51 5.83
N GLU A 243 9.81 19.50 5.77
CA GLU A 243 9.88 20.65 6.69
C GLU A 243 9.39 20.18 8.06
N SER A 244 10.20 20.41 9.07
CA SER A 244 9.91 20.12 10.49
C SER A 244 9.10 21.25 11.12
#